data_c5e7a4ead34c0a372d8c50824835df89
#
_entry.id   c5e7a4ead34c0a372d8c50824835df89
#
_cell.length_a   1.000
_cell.length_b   1.000
_cell.length_c   1.000
_cell.angle_alpha   90.00
_cell.angle_beta   90.00
_cell.angle_gamma   90.00
#
_symmetry.space_group_name_H-M   'P 1'
#
loop_
_entity.id
_entity.type
_entity.pdbx_description
1 polymer ?
#
loop_
_entity_poly.entity_id
_entity_poly.type
_entity_poly.pdbx_seq_one_letter_code
_entity_poly.pdbx_strand_id
1 'polypeptide(L)'
;VKGVLSAITGLMEGIASFLPIPGIRNVVGIIRAFLKIAVGFADEIILAFAIRTQSDNPWGSAKEALVYYGQNHKLMLKNAAWLAFFVYVLSFLIFLLLLAPAAALVWFLPGAWSAGGVIFAFIFAWAIKAALIEPLAITCMMQVYFKAIEGQTPDPEWQARLENLSGKFSKLQQKAASWAGKKPEPKAQTPQTV
;
A
#
# COMPACT_ATOMS: atom_id res chain seq x y z
N VAL A 1 0.90 4.42 -13.40
CA VAL A 1 1.29 4.04 -12.03
C VAL A 1 1.75 5.25 -11.25
N LYS A 2 2.82 6.01 -11.65
CA LYS A 2 3.33 7.18 -10.89
C LYS A 2 2.27 8.28 -10.62
N GLY A 3 1.30 8.49 -11.51
CA GLY A 3 0.25 9.50 -11.32
C GLY A 3 -0.81 9.11 -10.29
N VAL A 4 -1.12 7.82 -10.18
CA VAL A 4 -2.04 7.27 -9.17
C VAL A 4 -1.37 7.33 -7.78
N LEU A 5 -0.11 6.89 -7.68
CA LEU A 5 0.70 6.99 -6.45
C LEU A 5 0.70 8.41 -5.89
N SER A 6 0.98 9.38 -6.73
CA SER A 6 1.01 10.80 -6.36
C SER A 6 -0.36 11.34 -5.93
N ALA A 7 -1.47 10.80 -6.49
CA ALA A 7 -2.82 11.16 -6.06
C ALA A 7 -3.12 10.59 -4.66
N ILE A 8 -2.73 9.33 -4.43
CA ILE A 8 -2.91 8.64 -3.16
C ILE A 8 -2.11 9.31 -2.05
N THR A 9 -0.85 9.66 -2.30
CA THR A 9 -0.02 10.37 -1.31
C THR A 9 -0.63 11.71 -0.91
N GLY A 10 -1.16 12.48 -1.88
CA GLY A 10 -1.83 13.75 -1.59
C GLY A 10 -3.16 13.60 -0.86
N LEU A 11 -3.91 12.50 -1.11
CA LEU A 11 -5.11 12.16 -0.37
C LEU A 11 -4.81 11.79 1.08
N MET A 12 -3.77 11.02 1.30
CA MET A 12 -3.38 10.59 2.65
C MET A 12 -2.79 11.73 3.48
N GLU A 13 -2.07 12.67 2.87
CA GLU A 13 -1.67 13.91 3.53
C GLU A 13 -2.90 14.75 3.92
N GLY A 14 -3.93 14.79 3.07
CA GLY A 14 -5.22 15.40 3.38
C GLY A 14 -5.93 14.70 4.54
N ILE A 15 -6.01 13.36 4.53
CA ILE A 15 -6.62 12.58 5.63
C ILE A 15 -5.83 12.74 6.93
N ALA A 16 -4.51 12.81 6.87
CA ALA A 16 -3.65 13.04 8.04
C ALA A 16 -3.87 14.41 8.68
N SER A 17 -4.21 15.43 7.91
CA SER A 17 -4.51 16.78 8.43
C SER A 17 -5.85 16.86 9.19
N PHE A 18 -6.74 15.90 8.97
CA PHE A 18 -8.03 15.81 9.67
C PHE A 18 -7.99 15.04 10.99
N LEU A 19 -6.87 14.40 11.33
CA LEU A 19 -6.70 13.78 12.63
C LEU A 19 -6.28 14.83 13.66
N PRO A 20 -7.20 15.40 14.47
CA PRO A 20 -6.84 16.33 15.52
C PRO A 20 -6.24 15.55 16.67
N ILE A 21 -4.93 15.37 16.67
CA ILE A 21 -4.20 14.79 17.79
C ILE A 21 -3.43 15.94 18.46
N PRO A 22 -3.98 16.57 19.51
CA PRO A 22 -3.29 17.62 20.21
C PRO A 22 -2.11 17.03 21.01
N GLY A 23 -0.94 17.59 20.85
CA GLY A 23 0.17 17.40 21.77
C GLY A 23 1.35 16.56 21.31
N ILE A 24 1.52 16.22 20.02
CA ILE A 24 2.49 15.20 19.62
C ILE A 24 3.51 15.71 18.60
N ARG A 25 4.42 16.58 19.02
CA ARG A 25 5.58 16.96 18.17
C ARG A 25 6.53 15.79 17.88
N ASN A 26 6.65 14.82 18.79
CA ASN A 26 7.55 13.66 18.65
C ASN A 26 6.90 12.45 17.95
N VAL A 27 5.56 12.38 17.87
CA VAL A 27 4.82 11.28 17.25
C VAL A 27 4.55 11.54 15.76
N VAL A 28 4.77 12.74 15.25
CA VAL A 28 4.60 13.09 13.83
C VAL A 28 5.44 12.18 12.92
N GLY A 29 6.64 11.79 13.36
CA GLY A 29 7.49 10.84 12.63
C GLY A 29 6.88 9.45 12.53
N ILE A 30 6.32 8.95 13.61
CA ILE A 30 5.67 7.62 13.68
C ILE A 30 4.38 7.62 12.85
N ILE A 31 3.57 8.68 12.96
CA ILE A 31 2.34 8.84 12.17
C ILE A 31 2.67 8.92 10.67
N ARG A 32 3.71 9.67 10.27
CA ARG A 32 4.15 9.72 8.87
C ARG A 32 4.65 8.38 8.37
N ALA A 33 5.42 7.64 9.15
CA ALA A 33 5.87 6.29 8.79
C ALA A 33 4.68 5.34 8.64
N PHE A 34 3.73 5.42 9.56
CA PHE A 34 2.49 4.64 9.51
C PHE A 34 1.63 4.98 8.29
N LEU A 35 1.43 6.27 8.00
CA LEU A 35 0.70 6.71 6.82
C LEU A 35 1.40 6.25 5.53
N LYS A 36 2.72 6.29 5.47
CA LYS A 36 3.49 5.80 4.33
C LYS A 36 3.25 4.30 4.08
N ILE A 37 3.15 3.50 5.12
CA ILE A 37 2.83 2.06 5.02
C ILE A 37 1.38 1.88 4.56
N ALA A 38 0.43 2.60 5.14
CA ALA A 38 -0.98 2.55 4.74
C ALA A 38 -1.20 2.97 3.28
N VAL A 39 -0.44 3.97 2.81
CA VAL A 39 -0.43 4.38 1.39
C VAL A 39 0.14 3.29 0.50
N GLY A 40 1.23 2.63 0.91
CA GLY A 40 1.81 1.52 0.16
C GLY A 40 0.81 0.40 -0.08
N PHE A 41 -0.03 0.10 0.90
CA PHE A 41 -1.12 -0.89 0.73
C PHE A 41 -2.22 -0.43 -0.23
N ALA A 42 -2.47 0.87 -0.35
CA ALA A 42 -3.53 1.38 -1.22
C ALA A 42 -3.24 1.12 -2.71
N ASP A 43 -1.99 1.16 -3.13
CA ASP A 43 -1.62 0.88 -4.52
C ASP A 43 -1.94 -0.55 -4.91
N GLU A 44 -1.59 -1.50 -4.05
CA GLU A 44 -1.83 -2.92 -4.26
C GLU A 44 -3.33 -3.23 -4.22
N ILE A 45 -4.08 -2.58 -3.32
CA ILE A 45 -5.53 -2.69 -3.23
C ILE A 45 -6.21 -2.20 -4.50
N ILE A 46 -5.78 -1.06 -5.06
CA ILE A 46 -6.34 -0.51 -6.30
C ILE A 46 -6.08 -1.46 -7.46
N LEU A 47 -4.86 -2.01 -7.55
CA LEU A 47 -4.52 -2.99 -8.58
C LEU A 47 -5.37 -4.26 -8.44
N ALA A 48 -5.47 -4.79 -7.23
CA ALA A 48 -6.27 -5.98 -6.94
C ALA A 48 -7.76 -5.74 -7.24
N PHE A 49 -8.29 -4.55 -6.92
CA PHE A 49 -9.66 -4.17 -7.23
C PHE A 49 -9.90 -4.13 -8.75
N ALA A 50 -8.99 -3.50 -9.51
CA ALA A 50 -9.10 -3.44 -10.96
C ALA A 50 -9.07 -4.83 -11.61
N ILE A 51 -8.21 -5.74 -11.12
CA ILE A 51 -8.13 -7.13 -11.59
C ILE A 51 -9.42 -7.88 -11.24
N ARG A 52 -9.92 -7.74 -10.02
CA ARG A 52 -11.12 -8.46 -9.55
C ARG A 52 -12.38 -8.01 -10.27
N THR A 53 -12.51 -6.72 -10.55
CA THR A 53 -13.67 -6.16 -11.26
C THR A 53 -13.58 -6.35 -12.77
N GLN A 54 -12.45 -6.82 -13.30
CA GLN A 54 -12.18 -7.00 -14.74
C GLN A 54 -12.59 -5.78 -15.56
N SER A 55 -12.36 -4.60 -15.01
CA SER A 55 -12.81 -3.35 -15.61
C SER A 55 -11.91 -2.94 -16.78
N ASP A 56 -12.53 -2.62 -17.91
CA ASP A 56 -11.83 -2.06 -19.09
C ASP A 56 -11.30 -0.63 -18.83
N ASN A 57 -11.80 0.03 -17.78
CA ASN A 57 -11.39 1.38 -17.40
C ASN A 57 -10.55 1.39 -16.11
N PRO A 58 -9.21 1.30 -16.20
CA PRO A 58 -8.35 1.26 -15.02
C PRO A 58 -8.42 2.55 -14.17
N TRP A 59 -8.75 3.68 -14.79
CA TRP A 59 -8.92 4.95 -14.07
C TRP A 59 -10.23 4.99 -13.29
N GLY A 60 -11.29 4.44 -13.89
CA GLY A 60 -12.58 4.26 -13.22
C GLY A 60 -12.47 3.36 -12.01
N SER A 61 -11.85 2.19 -12.17
CA SER A 61 -11.59 1.27 -11.07
C SER A 61 -10.74 1.87 -9.97
N ALA A 62 -9.69 2.63 -10.32
CA ALA A 62 -8.85 3.29 -9.33
C ALA A 62 -9.63 4.36 -8.54
N LYS A 63 -10.49 5.14 -9.22
CA LYS A 63 -11.38 6.11 -8.58
C LYS A 63 -12.32 5.43 -7.59
N GLU A 64 -12.99 4.38 -8.03
CA GLU A 64 -13.96 3.64 -7.23
C GLU A 64 -13.29 2.97 -6.02
N ALA A 65 -12.15 2.31 -6.21
CA ALA A 65 -11.38 1.72 -5.12
C ALA A 65 -10.96 2.75 -4.07
N LEU A 66 -10.60 3.97 -4.48
CA LEU A 66 -10.26 5.05 -3.56
C LEU A 66 -11.48 5.57 -2.79
N VAL A 67 -12.67 5.64 -3.42
CA VAL A 67 -13.90 6.01 -2.73
C VAL A 67 -14.22 4.98 -1.65
N TYR A 68 -14.19 3.68 -1.98
CA TYR A 68 -14.37 2.61 -1.01
C TYR A 68 -13.34 2.64 0.11
N TYR A 69 -12.07 2.92 -0.20
CA TYR A 69 -11.02 3.06 0.80
C TYR A 69 -11.31 4.24 1.73
N GLY A 70 -11.74 5.38 1.17
CA GLY A 70 -12.10 6.58 1.91
C GLY A 70 -13.29 6.36 2.84
N GLN A 71 -14.37 5.77 2.36
CA GLN A 71 -15.58 5.54 3.17
C GLN A 71 -15.32 4.54 4.31
N ASN A 72 -14.36 3.61 4.15
CA ASN A 72 -13.95 2.65 5.16
C ASN A 72 -12.64 3.03 5.88
N HIS A 73 -12.21 4.29 5.80
CA HIS A 73 -10.88 4.75 6.28
C HIS A 73 -10.56 4.33 7.72
N LYS A 74 -11.52 4.41 8.65
CA LYS A 74 -11.30 4.03 10.06
C LYS A 74 -10.91 2.56 10.21
N LEU A 75 -11.61 1.68 9.49
CA LEU A 75 -11.33 0.25 9.49
C LEU A 75 -9.99 -0.04 8.81
N MET A 76 -9.74 0.61 7.67
CA MET A 76 -8.48 0.47 6.93
C MET A 76 -7.29 0.92 7.77
N LEU A 77 -7.36 2.11 8.39
CA LEU A 77 -6.29 2.62 9.25
C LEU A 77 -6.03 1.72 10.45
N LYS A 78 -7.08 1.26 11.13
CA LYS A 78 -6.94 0.38 12.30
C LYS A 78 -6.23 -0.91 11.92
N ASN A 79 -6.62 -1.55 10.82
CA ASN A 79 -6.01 -2.80 10.39
C ASN A 79 -4.59 -2.59 9.85
N ALA A 80 -4.34 -1.50 9.11
CA ALA A 80 -2.99 -1.13 8.68
C ALA A 80 -2.05 -0.90 9.87
N ALA A 81 -2.55 -0.30 10.97
CA ALA A 81 -1.78 -0.12 12.21
C ALA A 81 -1.37 -1.46 12.83
N TRP A 82 -2.33 -2.38 12.96
CA TRP A 82 -2.06 -3.71 13.48
C TRP A 82 -1.09 -4.48 12.59
N LEU A 83 -1.28 -4.46 11.29
CA LEU A 83 -0.37 -5.11 10.34
C LEU A 83 1.03 -4.51 10.41
N ALA A 84 1.15 -3.18 10.46
CA ALA A 84 2.45 -2.53 10.63
C ALA A 84 3.14 -2.97 11.92
N PHE A 85 2.42 -3.02 13.05
CA PHE A 85 2.95 -3.51 14.30
C PHE A 85 3.47 -4.95 14.17
N PHE A 86 2.68 -5.85 13.60
CA PHE A 86 3.10 -7.24 13.36
C PHE A 86 4.32 -7.34 12.44
N VAL A 87 4.35 -6.57 11.36
CA VAL A 87 5.49 -6.52 10.42
C VAL A 87 6.78 -6.13 11.15
N TYR A 88 6.73 -5.11 12.01
CA TYR A 88 7.91 -4.66 12.76
C TYR A 88 8.33 -5.67 13.82
N VAL A 89 7.40 -6.21 14.61
CA VAL A 89 7.69 -7.21 15.62
C VAL A 89 8.30 -8.46 14.99
N LEU A 90 7.69 -8.97 13.92
CA LEU A 90 8.18 -10.16 13.24
C LEU A 90 9.55 -9.92 12.59
N SER A 91 9.76 -8.74 11.98
CA SER A 91 11.05 -8.36 11.41
C SER A 91 12.14 -8.26 12.47
N PHE A 92 11.81 -7.75 13.65
CA PHE A 92 12.73 -7.67 14.78
C PHE A 92 13.08 -9.07 15.32
N LEU A 93 12.10 -9.96 15.44
CA LEU A 93 12.35 -11.35 15.86
C LEU A 93 13.24 -12.09 14.85
N ILE A 94 13.02 -11.91 13.56
CA ILE A 94 13.87 -12.49 12.51
C ILE A 94 15.29 -11.92 12.60
N PHE A 95 15.45 -10.62 12.83
CA PHE A 95 16.74 -10.01 13.03
C PHE A 95 17.48 -10.62 14.24
N LEU A 96 16.80 -10.78 15.38
CA LEU A 96 17.36 -11.43 16.56
C LEU A 96 17.77 -12.89 16.28
N LEU A 97 16.93 -13.62 15.54
CA LEU A 97 17.24 -15.00 15.13
C LEU A 97 18.52 -15.07 14.28
N LEU A 98 18.68 -14.12 13.37
CA LEU A 98 19.85 -14.07 12.48
C LEU A 98 21.12 -13.56 13.17
N LEU A 99 20.99 -12.86 14.30
CA LEU A 99 22.15 -12.48 15.11
C LEU A 99 22.86 -13.70 15.73
N ALA A 100 22.15 -14.79 16.02
CA ALA A 100 22.75 -15.99 16.60
C ALA A 100 23.82 -16.62 15.68
N PRO A 101 23.55 -16.97 14.40
CA PRO A 101 24.59 -17.45 13.49
C PRO A 101 25.65 -16.39 13.18
N ALA A 102 25.28 -15.09 13.13
CA ALA A 102 26.24 -14.02 12.95
C ALA A 102 27.24 -13.93 14.14
N ALA A 103 26.76 -14.08 15.37
CA ALA A 103 27.60 -14.13 16.57
C ALA A 103 28.53 -15.36 16.58
N ALA A 104 28.01 -16.50 16.12
CA ALA A 104 28.86 -17.71 15.98
C ALA A 104 29.99 -17.49 14.97
N LEU A 105 29.73 -16.88 13.82
CA LEU A 105 30.74 -16.53 12.83
C LEU A 105 31.82 -15.60 13.41
N VAL A 106 31.42 -14.61 14.20
CA VAL A 106 32.32 -13.68 14.88
C VAL A 106 33.23 -14.41 15.87
N TRP A 107 32.71 -15.43 16.57
CA TRP A 107 33.46 -16.24 17.50
C TRP A 107 34.55 -17.07 16.80
N PHE A 108 34.27 -17.62 15.63
CA PHE A 108 35.22 -18.44 14.86
C PHE A 108 36.20 -17.62 14.03
N LEU A 109 35.86 -16.38 13.67
CA LEU A 109 36.66 -15.50 12.81
C LEU A 109 36.91 -14.15 13.50
N PRO A 110 37.83 -14.10 14.51
CA PRO A 110 38.13 -12.87 15.22
C PRO A 110 38.83 -11.85 14.30
N GLY A 111 38.49 -10.57 14.44
CA GLY A 111 39.11 -9.48 13.70
C GLY A 111 38.10 -8.55 12.98
N ALA A 112 38.52 -7.94 11.90
CA ALA A 112 37.69 -6.94 11.14
C ALA A 112 36.36 -7.51 10.58
N TRP A 113 36.22 -8.83 10.54
CA TRP A 113 35.03 -9.54 10.09
C TRP A 113 33.87 -9.52 11.10
N SER A 114 34.11 -9.14 12.35
CA SER A 114 33.08 -9.12 13.39
C SER A 114 31.95 -8.12 13.10
N ALA A 115 32.27 -6.93 12.55
CA ALA A 115 31.27 -5.97 12.13
C ALA A 115 30.45 -6.46 10.92
N GLY A 116 31.09 -7.27 10.04
CA GLY A 116 30.45 -7.86 8.86
C GLY A 116 29.29 -8.79 9.23
N GLY A 117 29.38 -9.55 10.32
CA GLY A 117 28.33 -10.46 10.77
C GLY A 117 27.01 -9.73 11.11
N VAL A 118 27.09 -8.61 11.81
CA VAL A 118 25.91 -7.80 12.16
C VAL A 118 25.28 -7.16 10.90
N ILE A 119 26.12 -6.64 10.00
CA ILE A 119 25.66 -6.07 8.71
C ILE A 119 24.97 -7.17 7.90
N PHE A 120 25.53 -8.36 7.86
CA PHE A 120 24.97 -9.50 7.15
C PHE A 120 23.61 -9.91 7.74
N ALA A 121 23.49 -10.02 9.06
CA ALA A 121 22.22 -10.29 9.74
C ALA A 121 21.15 -9.24 9.41
N PHE A 122 21.55 -7.98 9.37
CA PHE A 122 20.62 -6.89 9.01
C PHE A 122 20.14 -7.00 7.56
N ILE A 123 21.04 -7.23 6.60
CA ILE A 123 20.69 -7.38 5.18
C ILE A 123 19.77 -8.58 4.97
N PHE A 124 20.07 -9.73 5.60
CA PHE A 124 19.23 -10.93 5.49
C PHE A 124 17.87 -10.74 6.14
N ALA A 125 17.81 -10.11 7.32
CA ALA A 125 16.54 -9.81 7.98
C ALA A 125 15.68 -8.90 7.10
N TRP A 126 16.29 -7.90 6.47
CA TRP A 126 15.60 -7.01 5.54
C TRP A 126 15.11 -7.74 4.28
N ALA A 127 15.92 -8.64 3.72
CA ALA A 127 15.55 -9.46 2.57
C ALA A 127 14.37 -10.40 2.88
N ILE A 128 14.39 -11.08 4.04
CA ILE A 128 13.29 -11.94 4.50
C ILE A 128 12.01 -11.11 4.74
N LYS A 129 12.15 -9.93 5.35
CA LYS A 129 11.03 -9.01 5.53
C LYS A 129 10.38 -8.66 4.19
N ALA A 130 11.17 -8.23 3.20
CA ALA A 130 10.69 -7.84 1.89
C ALA A 130 10.09 -9.01 1.09
N ALA A 131 10.69 -10.20 1.21
CA ALA A 131 10.28 -11.36 0.43
C ALA A 131 9.05 -12.10 1.00
N LEU A 132 8.87 -12.11 2.32
CA LEU A 132 7.84 -12.92 2.98
C LEU A 132 6.85 -12.08 3.78
N ILE A 133 7.33 -11.15 4.60
CA ILE A 133 6.46 -10.45 5.56
C ILE A 133 5.62 -9.37 4.86
N GLU A 134 6.22 -8.59 3.97
CA GLU A 134 5.51 -7.55 3.23
C GLU A 134 4.39 -8.11 2.33
N PRO A 135 4.60 -9.14 1.50
CA PRO A 135 3.53 -9.72 0.69
C PRO A 135 2.40 -10.31 1.55
N LEU A 136 2.74 -10.93 2.70
CA LEU A 136 1.72 -11.43 3.63
C LEU A 136 0.86 -10.28 4.18
N ALA A 137 1.48 -9.19 4.62
CA ALA A 137 0.76 -8.02 5.12
C ALA A 137 -0.14 -7.38 4.06
N ILE A 138 0.33 -7.27 2.81
CA ILE A 138 -0.45 -6.79 1.67
C ILE A 138 -1.66 -7.70 1.45
N THR A 139 -1.48 -9.01 1.43
CA THR A 139 -2.57 -9.98 1.24
C THR A 139 -3.61 -9.88 2.36
N CYS A 140 -3.19 -9.76 3.61
CA CYS A 140 -4.09 -9.55 4.74
C CYS A 140 -4.89 -8.24 4.58
N MET A 141 -4.23 -7.16 4.16
CA MET A 141 -4.90 -5.88 3.97
C MET A 141 -5.90 -5.91 2.81
N MET A 142 -5.59 -6.62 1.72
CA MET A 142 -6.52 -6.86 0.62
C MET A 142 -7.76 -7.61 1.09
N GLN A 143 -7.61 -8.64 1.91
CA GLN A 143 -8.73 -9.39 2.47
C GLN A 143 -9.63 -8.50 3.34
N VAL A 144 -9.04 -7.67 4.20
CA VAL A 144 -9.78 -6.69 5.01
C VAL A 144 -10.55 -5.72 4.12
N TYR A 145 -9.92 -5.21 3.07
CA TYR A 145 -10.54 -4.28 2.13
C TYR A 145 -11.73 -4.93 1.41
N PHE A 146 -11.54 -6.08 0.78
CA PHE A 146 -12.60 -6.74 0.04
C PHE A 146 -13.77 -7.19 0.92
N LYS A 147 -13.48 -7.59 2.15
CA LYS A 147 -14.54 -7.91 3.11
C LYS A 147 -15.29 -6.65 3.56
N ALA A 148 -14.60 -5.53 3.71
CA ALA A 148 -15.22 -4.28 4.12
C ALA A 148 -16.15 -3.70 3.07
N ILE A 149 -15.81 -3.84 1.78
CA ILE A 149 -16.61 -3.30 0.68
C ILE A 149 -17.72 -4.23 0.18
N GLU A 150 -17.78 -5.44 0.72
CA GLU A 150 -18.79 -6.42 0.32
C GLU A 150 -20.21 -5.89 0.57
N GLY A 151 -21.03 -5.89 -0.47
CA GLY A 151 -22.39 -5.34 -0.43
C GLY A 151 -22.50 -3.82 -0.33
N GLN A 152 -21.36 -3.08 -0.37
CA GLN A 152 -21.39 -1.62 -0.38
C GLN A 152 -21.45 -1.08 -1.80
N THR A 153 -21.95 0.15 -1.91
CA THR A 153 -21.86 0.99 -3.11
C THR A 153 -20.95 2.18 -2.83
N PRO A 154 -20.28 2.74 -3.86
CA PRO A 154 -19.49 3.94 -3.70
C PRO A 154 -20.35 5.11 -3.22
N ASP A 155 -19.95 5.71 -2.10
CA ASP A 155 -20.66 6.81 -1.48
C ASP A 155 -20.38 8.14 -2.22
N PRO A 156 -21.41 8.81 -2.77
CA PRO A 156 -21.24 10.09 -3.46
C PRO A 156 -20.68 11.19 -2.57
N GLU A 157 -21.00 11.18 -1.27
CA GLU A 157 -20.49 12.17 -0.31
C GLU A 157 -18.97 12.01 -0.14
N TRP A 158 -18.48 10.78 -0.03
CA TRP A 158 -17.06 10.50 0.03
C TRP A 158 -16.35 10.83 -1.29
N GLN A 159 -17.00 10.59 -2.43
CA GLN A 159 -16.44 11.01 -3.71
C GLN A 159 -16.25 12.53 -3.74
N ALA A 160 -17.26 13.31 -3.37
CA ALA A 160 -17.19 14.77 -3.33
C ALA A 160 -16.13 15.27 -2.34
N ARG A 161 -15.99 14.61 -1.17
CA ARG A 161 -14.94 14.93 -0.20
C ARG A 161 -13.54 14.71 -0.78
N LEU A 162 -13.33 13.61 -1.47
CA LEU A 162 -12.04 13.28 -2.11
C LEU A 162 -11.70 14.26 -3.25
N GLU A 163 -12.69 14.73 -4.01
CA GLU A 163 -12.54 15.76 -5.03
C GLU A 163 -12.08 17.10 -4.43
N ASN A 164 -12.69 17.51 -3.33
CA ASN A 164 -12.34 18.74 -2.62
C ASN A 164 -10.97 18.66 -1.93
N LEU A 165 -10.58 17.49 -1.45
CA LEU A 165 -9.32 17.27 -0.75
C LEU A 165 -8.11 17.14 -1.68
N SER A 166 -8.31 16.72 -2.93
CA SER A 166 -7.20 16.42 -3.83
C SER A 166 -7.49 16.75 -5.29
N GLY A 167 -6.85 17.80 -5.80
CA GLY A 167 -6.85 18.09 -7.23
C GLY A 167 -6.30 16.95 -8.11
N LYS A 168 -5.60 15.98 -7.51
CA LYS A 168 -5.13 14.76 -8.19
C LYS A 168 -6.26 13.74 -8.36
N PHE A 169 -7.20 13.68 -7.40
CA PHE A 169 -8.40 12.85 -7.52
C PHE A 169 -9.32 13.39 -8.63
N SER A 170 -9.48 14.70 -8.72
CA SER A 170 -10.22 15.35 -9.81
C SER A 170 -9.63 15.02 -11.18
N LYS A 171 -8.28 15.02 -11.32
CA LYS A 171 -7.59 14.57 -12.54
C LYS A 171 -7.82 13.09 -12.85
N LEU A 172 -7.86 12.24 -11.84
CA LEU A 172 -8.17 10.82 -11.97
C LEU A 172 -9.59 10.63 -12.52
N GLN A 173 -10.55 11.36 -11.99
CA GLN A 173 -11.94 11.35 -12.44
C GLN A 173 -12.09 11.81 -13.90
N GLN A 174 -11.41 12.92 -14.28
CA GLN A 174 -11.37 13.36 -15.67
C GLN A 174 -10.81 12.32 -16.62
N LYS A 175 -9.74 11.64 -16.22
CA LYS A 175 -9.18 10.53 -17.00
C LYS A 175 -10.13 9.34 -17.08
N ALA A 176 -10.83 9.01 -16.01
CA ALA A 176 -11.83 7.95 -16.00
C ALA A 176 -12.98 8.26 -16.98
N ALA A 177 -13.47 9.51 -16.97
CA ALA A 177 -14.51 9.98 -17.88
C ALA A 177 -14.04 9.99 -19.34
N SER A 178 -12.83 10.48 -19.62
CA SER A 178 -12.28 10.50 -20.98
C SER A 178 -11.95 9.09 -21.52
N TRP A 179 -11.67 8.13 -20.65
CA TRP A 179 -11.43 6.74 -21.04
C TRP A 179 -12.70 6.04 -21.49
N ALA A 180 -13.83 6.31 -20.84
CA ALA A 180 -15.11 5.73 -21.20
C ALA A 180 -15.57 6.09 -22.62
N GLY A 181 -15.04 7.18 -23.17
CA GLY A 181 -15.29 7.59 -24.57
C GLY A 181 -14.35 6.92 -25.59
N LYS A 182 -13.26 6.26 -25.16
CA LYS A 182 -12.34 5.55 -26.03
C LYS A 182 -12.60 4.05 -25.95
N LYS A 183 -13.59 3.55 -26.70
CA LYS A 183 -13.71 2.11 -26.93
C LYS A 183 -12.44 1.63 -27.62
N PRO A 184 -11.72 0.60 -27.14
CA PRO A 184 -10.62 0.01 -27.90
C PRO A 184 -11.20 -0.50 -29.21
N GLU A 185 -10.62 -0.08 -30.34
CA GLU A 185 -10.89 -0.75 -31.60
C GLU A 185 -10.57 -2.25 -31.43
N PRO A 186 -11.46 -3.16 -31.93
CA PRO A 186 -11.18 -4.58 -31.93
C PRO A 186 -9.85 -4.79 -32.67
N LYS A 187 -8.85 -5.34 -31.99
CA LYS A 187 -7.60 -5.74 -32.66
C LYS A 187 -8.01 -6.65 -33.81
N ALA A 188 -7.79 -6.18 -35.02
CA ALA A 188 -7.97 -6.98 -36.22
C ALA A 188 -7.23 -8.30 -36.03
N GLN A 189 -7.99 -9.38 -35.99
CA GLN A 189 -7.42 -10.72 -35.96
C GLN A 189 -6.61 -10.87 -37.27
N THR A 190 -5.30 -10.94 -37.14
CA THR A 190 -4.41 -11.30 -38.25
C THR A 190 -4.87 -12.66 -38.73
N PRO A 191 -5.21 -12.84 -40.04
CA PRO A 191 -5.58 -14.13 -40.55
C PRO A 191 -4.38 -15.08 -40.36
N GLN A 192 -4.57 -16.15 -39.63
CA GLN A 192 -3.64 -17.26 -39.62
C GLN A 192 -3.75 -17.92 -40.99
N THR A 193 -2.81 -17.65 -41.85
CA THR A 193 -2.60 -18.44 -43.06
C THR A 193 -2.13 -19.84 -42.67
N VAL A 194 -2.93 -20.81 -43.06
CA VAL A 194 -2.66 -22.24 -43.00
C VAL A 194 -1.50 -22.59 -43.92
#